data_da480a60667e01ad8d100707f2230ab1
#
_entry.id   da480a60667e01ad8d100707f2230ab1
#
_cell.length_a   1.000
_cell.length_b   1.000
_cell.length_c   1.000
_cell.angle_alpha   90.00
_cell.angle_beta   90.00
_cell.angle_gamma   90.00
#
_symmetry.space_group_name_H-M   'P 1'
#
loop_
_entity.id
_entity.type
_entity.pdbx_description
1 polymer ?
#
loop_
_entity_poly.entity_id
_entity_poly.type
_entity_poly.pdbx_seq_one_letter_code
_entity_poly.pdbx_strand_id
1 'polypeptide(L)'
;VAMNLAMTLATAGKRIVLIDLDLRRHALSTTLGRSNSKKGITSYLAGTITDIGELITPMDVHKNLDVIYAGIQPPNPTEMLLSDRLDKLIAELRESYDYVFIDSTPAMSVADAVITDRLADLCIYIVREGVLDRRQLPDIERLYREKKFRNMCVVLNGTRTRRHGYGYGYGYGYGYGYG
;
A
#
# COMPACT_ATOMS: atom_id res chain seq x y z
N VAL A 1 4.75 0.43 4.81
CA VAL A 1 4.92 1.55 3.83
C VAL A 1 3.55 2.12 3.47
N ALA A 2 2.58 1.32 3.03
CA ALA A 2 1.26 1.77 2.59
C ALA A 2 0.59 2.71 3.61
N MET A 3 0.47 2.30 4.88
CA MET A 3 -0.10 3.14 5.95
C MET A 3 0.58 4.50 6.09
N ASN A 4 1.93 4.54 6.09
CA ASN A 4 2.66 5.81 6.27
C ASN A 4 2.45 6.76 5.08
N LEU A 5 2.39 6.22 3.86
CA LEU A 5 2.14 7.01 2.66
C LEU A 5 0.69 7.52 2.64
N ALA A 6 -0.28 6.66 2.99
CA ALA A 6 -1.67 7.03 3.14
C ALA A 6 -1.86 8.15 4.18
N MET A 7 -1.21 8.02 5.35
CA MET A 7 -1.24 9.05 6.40
C MET A 7 -0.65 10.38 5.92
N THR A 8 0.47 10.35 5.19
CA THR A 8 1.10 11.57 4.66
C THR A 8 0.16 12.32 3.73
N LEU A 9 -0.51 11.63 2.83
CA LEU A 9 -1.48 12.24 1.91
C LEU A 9 -2.76 12.70 2.64
N ALA A 10 -3.24 11.95 3.63
CA ALA A 10 -4.37 12.37 4.46
C ALA A 10 -4.05 13.68 5.21
N THR A 11 -2.83 13.80 5.75
CA THR A 11 -2.34 15.04 6.40
C THR A 11 -2.26 16.21 5.40
N ALA A 12 -1.99 15.93 4.12
CA ALA A 12 -2.04 16.92 3.04
C ALA A 12 -3.49 17.26 2.59
N GLY A 13 -4.51 16.80 3.32
CA GLY A 13 -5.91 17.11 3.08
C GLY A 13 -6.62 16.22 2.06
N LYS A 14 -5.99 15.15 1.58
CA LYS A 14 -6.59 14.19 0.65
C LYS A 14 -7.46 13.16 1.39
N ARG A 15 -8.57 12.75 0.78
CA ARG A 15 -9.43 11.67 1.29
C ARG A 15 -8.85 10.34 0.83
N ILE A 16 -8.52 9.47 1.76
CA ILE A 16 -7.79 8.23 1.51
C ILE A 16 -8.60 7.05 2.06
N VAL A 17 -8.70 5.99 1.29
CA VAL A 17 -9.08 4.66 1.80
C VAL A 17 -7.93 3.68 1.58
N LEU A 18 -7.59 2.94 2.63
CA LEU A 18 -6.57 1.89 2.61
C LEU A 18 -7.26 0.52 2.73
N ILE A 19 -7.04 -0.35 1.75
CA ILE A 19 -7.69 -1.67 1.64
C ILE A 19 -6.65 -2.75 1.89
N ASP A 20 -6.94 -3.68 2.81
CA ASP A 20 -6.16 -4.91 2.99
C ASP A 20 -6.66 -5.98 2.02
N LEU A 21 -5.94 -6.16 0.91
CA LEU A 21 -6.18 -7.20 -0.09
C LEU A 21 -5.22 -8.39 0.01
N ASP A 22 -4.38 -8.45 1.06
CA ASP A 22 -3.64 -9.67 1.37
C ASP A 22 -4.57 -10.67 2.06
N LEU A 23 -5.46 -11.29 1.29
CA LEU A 23 -6.47 -12.24 1.78
C LEU A 23 -5.88 -13.54 2.35
N ARG A 24 -4.56 -13.73 2.26
CA ARG A 24 -3.84 -14.89 2.77
C ARG A 24 -3.21 -14.66 4.14
N ARG A 25 -2.63 -13.48 4.36
CA ARG A 25 -1.85 -13.15 5.56
C ARG A 25 -2.51 -12.10 6.44
N HIS A 26 -3.37 -11.26 5.85
CA HIS A 26 -4.05 -10.15 6.53
C HIS A 26 -3.06 -9.27 7.32
N ALA A 27 -1.91 -8.98 6.71
CA ALA A 27 -0.80 -8.34 7.41
C ALA A 27 -1.15 -6.95 7.94
N LEU A 28 -1.87 -6.16 7.15
CA LEU A 28 -2.35 -4.84 7.54
C LEU A 28 -3.40 -4.95 8.65
N SER A 29 -4.43 -5.77 8.46
CA SER A 29 -5.51 -5.99 9.44
C SER A 29 -4.96 -6.48 10.79
N THR A 30 -3.98 -7.39 10.76
CA THR A 30 -3.30 -7.90 11.96
C THR A 30 -2.53 -6.78 12.67
N THR A 31 -1.77 -5.97 11.93
CA THR A 31 -1.00 -4.85 12.48
C THR A 31 -1.90 -3.81 13.15
N LEU A 32 -3.12 -3.63 12.63
CA LEU A 32 -4.12 -2.71 13.16
C LEU A 32 -5.04 -3.35 14.24
N GLY A 33 -4.74 -4.57 14.68
CA GLY A 33 -5.50 -5.27 15.72
C GLY A 33 -6.90 -5.72 15.31
N ARG A 34 -7.16 -5.87 14.02
CA ARG A 34 -8.47 -6.22 13.43
C ARG A 34 -8.43 -7.50 12.58
N SER A 35 -7.55 -8.43 12.90
CA SER A 35 -7.54 -9.75 12.28
C SER A 35 -8.87 -10.50 12.56
N ASN A 36 -9.40 -11.21 11.56
CA ASN A 36 -10.64 -12.00 11.62
C ASN A 36 -11.92 -11.21 11.96
N SER A 37 -11.98 -9.94 11.60
CA SER A 37 -13.25 -9.19 11.69
C SER A 37 -14.32 -9.84 10.82
N LYS A 38 -15.54 -10.02 11.35
CA LYS A 38 -16.68 -10.50 10.54
C LYS A 38 -17.09 -9.50 9.46
N LYS A 39 -16.76 -8.21 9.65
CA LYS A 39 -16.96 -7.14 8.67
C LYS A 39 -15.64 -6.85 7.99
N GLY A 40 -15.49 -7.30 6.75
CA GLY A 40 -14.30 -7.09 5.95
C GLY A 40 -14.56 -7.35 4.48
N ILE A 41 -13.57 -7.08 3.65
CA ILE A 41 -13.72 -7.19 2.20
C ILE A 41 -14.13 -8.60 1.76
N THR A 42 -13.66 -9.65 2.44
CA THR A 42 -14.04 -11.03 2.12
C THR A 42 -15.54 -11.28 2.28
N SER A 43 -16.19 -10.67 3.27
CA SER A 43 -17.64 -10.76 3.46
C SER A 43 -18.42 -10.07 2.35
N TYR A 44 -17.90 -8.97 1.84
CA TYR A 44 -18.49 -8.29 0.68
C TYR A 44 -18.29 -9.11 -0.61
N LEU A 45 -17.09 -9.63 -0.84
CA LEU A 45 -16.79 -10.42 -2.03
C LEU A 45 -17.59 -11.73 -2.04
N ALA A 46 -17.86 -12.33 -0.87
CA ALA A 46 -18.73 -13.50 -0.72
C ALA A 46 -20.23 -13.18 -0.87
N GLY A 47 -20.61 -11.89 -0.93
CA GLY A 47 -22.02 -11.47 -1.04
C GLY A 47 -22.78 -11.43 0.28
N THR A 48 -22.12 -11.66 1.41
CA THR A 48 -22.74 -11.62 2.75
C THR A 48 -23.04 -10.17 3.19
N ILE A 49 -22.19 -9.22 2.79
CA ILE A 49 -22.40 -7.79 2.93
C ILE A 49 -22.58 -7.20 1.53
N THR A 50 -23.53 -6.32 1.36
CA THR A 50 -23.83 -5.65 0.08
C THR A 50 -23.59 -4.16 0.13
N ASP A 51 -23.70 -3.55 1.32
CA ASP A 51 -23.43 -2.14 1.54
C ASP A 51 -21.94 -1.91 1.80
N ILE A 52 -21.30 -1.14 0.93
CA ILE A 52 -19.90 -0.77 1.04
C ILE A 52 -19.62 0.08 2.28
N GLY A 53 -20.60 0.89 2.69
CA GLY A 53 -20.50 1.70 3.91
C GLY A 53 -20.23 0.87 5.18
N GLU A 54 -20.70 -0.39 5.22
CA GLU A 54 -20.45 -1.28 6.35
C GLU A 54 -19.00 -1.78 6.45
N LEU A 55 -18.24 -1.68 5.37
CA LEU A 55 -16.82 -2.09 5.31
C LEU A 55 -15.87 -0.99 5.77
N ILE A 56 -16.28 0.26 5.56
CA ILE A 56 -15.45 1.43 5.78
C ILE A 56 -15.32 1.67 7.29
N THR A 57 -14.11 1.71 7.77
CA THR A 57 -13.79 2.01 9.17
C THR A 57 -12.95 3.27 9.23
N PRO A 58 -13.47 4.39 9.76
CA PRO A 58 -12.68 5.59 10.00
C PRO A 58 -11.52 5.31 10.94
N MET A 59 -10.36 5.90 10.66
CA MET A 59 -9.17 5.78 11.51
C MET A 59 -9.11 6.93 12.51
N ASP A 60 -8.98 6.59 13.80
CA ASP A 60 -8.88 7.58 14.89
C ASP A 60 -7.68 8.53 14.73
N VAL A 61 -6.63 8.06 14.02
CA VAL A 61 -5.39 8.81 13.81
C VAL A 61 -5.54 9.99 12.84
N HIS A 62 -6.50 9.94 11.91
CA HIS A 62 -6.73 11.06 10.99
C HIS A 62 -8.10 10.98 10.31
N LYS A 63 -8.88 12.06 10.33
CA LYS A 63 -10.26 12.15 9.81
C LYS A 63 -10.40 11.90 8.30
N ASN A 64 -9.34 12.03 7.52
CA ASN A 64 -9.35 11.82 6.07
C ASN A 64 -8.80 10.44 5.68
N LEU A 65 -8.62 9.53 6.64
CA LEU A 65 -8.10 8.19 6.40
C LEU A 65 -9.08 7.15 6.91
N ASP A 66 -9.57 6.34 5.98
CA ASP A 66 -10.43 5.20 6.27
C ASP A 66 -9.71 3.89 5.90
N VAL A 67 -10.14 2.78 6.51
CA VAL A 67 -9.59 1.45 6.25
C VAL A 67 -10.72 0.46 5.96
N ILE A 68 -10.48 -0.41 4.97
CA ILE A 68 -11.25 -1.62 4.73
C ILE A 68 -10.37 -2.81 5.09
N TYR A 69 -10.75 -3.55 6.12
CA TYR A 69 -10.02 -4.73 6.59
C TYR A 69 -10.26 -5.94 5.70
N ALA A 70 -9.31 -6.89 5.70
CA ALA A 70 -9.41 -8.13 4.92
C ALA A 70 -10.65 -8.95 5.30
N GLY A 71 -10.93 -9.08 6.59
CA GLY A 71 -12.02 -9.91 7.09
C GLY A 71 -11.58 -11.31 7.49
N ILE A 72 -12.44 -12.31 7.30
CA ILE A 72 -12.13 -13.71 7.58
C ILE A 72 -11.37 -14.31 6.40
N GLN A 73 -10.33 -15.08 6.67
CA GLN A 73 -9.56 -15.75 5.61
C GLN A 73 -10.44 -16.70 4.79
N PRO A 74 -10.57 -16.48 3.47
CA PRO A 74 -11.41 -17.32 2.64
C PRO A 74 -10.67 -18.58 2.19
N PRO A 75 -11.40 -19.65 1.83
CA PRO A 75 -10.80 -20.86 1.24
C PRO A 75 -10.31 -20.65 -0.20
N ASN A 76 -10.87 -19.66 -0.92
CA ASN A 76 -10.63 -19.40 -2.34
C ASN A 76 -10.23 -17.93 -2.62
N PRO A 77 -9.12 -17.45 -2.07
CA PRO A 77 -8.75 -16.02 -2.17
C PRO A 77 -8.57 -15.54 -3.62
N THR A 78 -7.97 -16.34 -4.48
CA THR A 78 -7.71 -15.97 -5.88
C THR A 78 -9.00 -15.77 -6.68
N GLU A 79 -10.02 -16.59 -6.48
CA GLU A 79 -11.33 -16.44 -7.13
C GLU A 79 -12.01 -15.14 -6.67
N MET A 80 -11.92 -14.83 -5.37
CA MET A 80 -12.45 -13.58 -4.83
C MET A 80 -11.78 -12.34 -5.44
N LEU A 81 -10.46 -12.39 -5.63
CA LEU A 81 -9.72 -11.30 -6.27
C LEU A 81 -10.08 -11.11 -7.77
N LEU A 82 -10.55 -12.18 -8.42
CA LEU A 82 -11.00 -12.13 -9.82
C LEU A 82 -12.47 -11.73 -9.98
N SER A 83 -13.21 -11.56 -8.89
CA SER A 83 -14.64 -11.29 -8.94
C SER A 83 -14.98 -9.88 -9.43
N ASP A 84 -16.05 -9.74 -10.22
CA ASP A 84 -16.61 -8.46 -10.64
C ASP A 84 -17.04 -7.58 -9.45
N ARG A 85 -17.30 -8.19 -8.29
CA ARG A 85 -17.63 -7.44 -7.07
C ARG A 85 -16.46 -6.61 -6.59
N LEU A 86 -15.22 -7.10 -6.75
CA LEU A 86 -14.04 -6.33 -6.40
C LEU A 86 -13.88 -5.13 -7.35
N ASP A 87 -14.11 -5.33 -8.65
CA ASP A 87 -14.05 -4.23 -9.62
C ASP A 87 -15.08 -3.14 -9.31
N LYS A 88 -16.31 -3.54 -8.96
CA LYS A 88 -17.38 -2.61 -8.54
C LYS A 88 -17.02 -1.85 -7.27
N LEU A 89 -16.48 -2.53 -6.25
CA LEU A 89 -16.02 -1.88 -5.01
C LEU A 89 -14.99 -0.80 -5.29
N ILE A 90 -13.96 -1.12 -6.08
CA ILE A 90 -12.91 -0.15 -6.41
C ILE A 90 -13.46 1.02 -7.22
N ALA A 91 -14.37 0.77 -8.17
CA ALA A 91 -15.00 1.83 -8.94
C ALA A 91 -15.79 2.81 -8.04
N GLU A 92 -16.59 2.30 -7.10
CA GLU A 92 -17.38 3.12 -6.18
C GLU A 92 -16.48 3.91 -5.21
N LEU A 93 -15.41 3.29 -4.69
CA LEU A 93 -14.47 3.98 -3.82
C LEU A 93 -13.72 5.11 -4.55
N ARG A 94 -13.43 4.95 -5.84
CA ARG A 94 -12.81 6.01 -6.66
C ARG A 94 -13.67 7.27 -6.81
N GLU A 95 -14.98 7.17 -6.69
CA GLU A 95 -15.88 8.33 -6.71
C GLU A 95 -15.81 9.13 -5.39
N SER A 96 -15.54 8.44 -4.29
CA SER A 96 -15.60 9.02 -2.94
C SER A 96 -14.26 9.45 -2.38
N TYR A 97 -13.15 8.86 -2.84
CA TYR A 97 -11.80 9.08 -2.33
C TYR A 97 -10.86 9.66 -3.40
N ASP A 98 -9.93 10.51 -2.97
CA ASP A 98 -8.89 11.05 -3.85
C ASP A 98 -7.83 9.99 -4.18
N TYR A 99 -7.59 9.04 -3.23
CA TYR A 99 -6.70 7.90 -3.43
C TYR A 99 -7.26 6.64 -2.77
N VAL A 100 -7.22 5.54 -3.51
CA VAL A 100 -7.51 4.20 -3.02
C VAL A 100 -6.19 3.43 -2.95
N PHE A 101 -5.71 3.17 -1.73
CA PHE A 101 -4.52 2.37 -1.50
C PHE A 101 -4.89 0.90 -1.36
N ILE A 102 -4.23 0.05 -2.10
CA ILE A 102 -4.38 -1.40 -2.01
C ILE A 102 -3.10 -1.99 -1.41
N ASP A 103 -3.18 -2.54 -0.19
CA ASP A 103 -2.10 -3.33 0.40
C ASP A 103 -2.28 -4.79 -0.03
N SER A 104 -1.36 -5.28 -0.84
CA SER A 104 -1.44 -6.57 -1.52
C SER A 104 -0.31 -7.50 -1.09
N THR A 105 -0.42 -8.77 -1.47
CA THR A 105 0.62 -9.78 -1.24
C THR A 105 1.93 -9.42 -1.96
N PRO A 106 3.09 -9.91 -1.48
CA PRO A 106 4.36 -9.73 -2.16
C PRO A 106 4.33 -10.29 -3.60
N ALA A 107 4.61 -9.43 -4.58
CA ALA A 107 4.51 -9.74 -6.01
C ALA A 107 5.37 -10.93 -6.49
N MET A 108 6.51 -11.18 -5.83
CA MET A 108 7.41 -12.29 -6.18
C MET A 108 6.93 -13.66 -5.71
N SER A 109 6.02 -13.71 -4.74
CA SER A 109 5.61 -14.97 -4.10
C SER A 109 4.23 -15.45 -4.52
N VAL A 110 3.37 -14.57 -5.05
CA VAL A 110 1.96 -14.93 -5.32
C VAL A 110 1.42 -14.21 -6.56
N ALA A 111 0.67 -14.94 -7.38
CA ALA A 111 -0.01 -14.42 -8.56
C ALA A 111 -1.06 -13.34 -8.23
N ASP A 112 -1.57 -13.31 -7.00
CA ASP A 112 -2.65 -12.42 -6.56
C ASP A 112 -2.31 -10.92 -6.76
N ALA A 113 -1.02 -10.53 -6.56
CA ALA A 113 -0.59 -9.15 -6.79
C ALA A 113 -0.67 -8.74 -8.27
N VAL A 114 -0.39 -9.67 -9.18
CA VAL A 114 -0.51 -9.45 -10.63
C VAL A 114 -1.99 -9.37 -11.04
N ILE A 115 -2.84 -10.19 -10.41
CA ILE A 115 -4.29 -10.17 -10.64
C ILE A 115 -4.88 -8.83 -10.23
N THR A 116 -4.45 -8.28 -9.10
CA THR A 116 -4.97 -7.01 -8.57
C THR A 116 -4.45 -5.78 -9.30
N ASP A 117 -3.36 -5.89 -10.09
CA ASP A 117 -2.81 -4.78 -10.88
C ASP A 117 -3.81 -4.18 -11.87
N ARG A 118 -4.79 -4.96 -12.36
CA ARG A 118 -5.85 -4.45 -13.24
C ARG A 118 -6.67 -3.32 -12.60
N LEU A 119 -6.70 -3.25 -11.27
CA LEU A 119 -7.43 -2.27 -10.48
C LEU A 119 -6.60 -1.01 -10.18
N ALA A 120 -5.28 -1.09 -10.37
CA ALA A 120 -4.33 -0.06 -9.97
C ALA A 120 -3.95 0.86 -11.14
N ASP A 121 -3.81 2.15 -10.88
CA ASP A 121 -3.21 3.12 -11.79
C ASP A 121 -1.69 3.13 -11.67
N LEU A 122 -1.17 2.78 -10.49
CA LEU A 122 0.25 2.72 -10.19
C LEU A 122 0.54 1.56 -9.22
N CYS A 123 1.51 0.72 -9.57
CA CYS A 123 2.08 -0.28 -8.67
C CYS A 123 3.36 0.25 -8.03
N ILE A 124 3.40 0.29 -6.69
CA ILE A 124 4.60 0.64 -5.92
C ILE A 124 5.26 -0.64 -5.42
N TYR A 125 6.34 -1.05 -6.06
CA TYR A 125 7.12 -2.22 -5.66
C TYR A 125 8.12 -1.84 -4.56
N ILE A 126 7.95 -2.41 -3.36
CA ILE A 126 8.78 -2.09 -2.21
C ILE A 126 9.96 -3.04 -2.13
N VAL A 127 11.17 -2.49 -2.22
CA VAL A 127 12.44 -3.17 -1.94
C VAL A 127 12.93 -2.73 -0.57
N ARG A 128 13.24 -3.68 0.33
CA ARG A 128 13.79 -3.36 1.64
C ARG A 128 15.28 -3.65 1.69
N GLU A 129 16.09 -2.63 2.04
CA GLU A 129 17.52 -2.78 2.22
C GLU A 129 17.83 -3.84 3.29
N GLY A 130 18.78 -4.73 3.00
CA GLY A 130 19.22 -5.80 3.91
C GLY A 130 18.24 -6.99 4.01
N VAL A 131 17.11 -6.98 3.30
CA VAL A 131 16.12 -8.08 3.27
C VAL A 131 16.05 -8.72 1.90
N LEU A 132 15.97 -7.90 0.83
CA LEU A 132 15.96 -8.43 -0.53
C LEU A 132 17.35 -8.94 -0.90
N ASP A 133 17.45 -10.20 -1.36
CA ASP A 133 18.67 -10.74 -1.94
C ASP A 133 18.95 -10.05 -3.29
N ARG A 134 20.17 -9.58 -3.49
CA ARG A 134 20.61 -8.94 -4.74
C ARG A 134 20.36 -9.80 -5.97
N ARG A 135 20.38 -11.12 -5.82
CA ARG A 135 20.09 -12.09 -6.90
C ARG A 135 18.64 -11.99 -7.41
N GLN A 136 17.74 -11.36 -6.66
CA GLN A 136 16.36 -11.14 -7.06
C GLN A 136 16.14 -9.82 -7.83
N LEU A 137 17.15 -8.96 -7.93
CA LEU A 137 17.03 -7.71 -8.72
C LEU A 137 16.71 -7.94 -10.19
N PRO A 138 17.29 -8.93 -10.89
CA PRO A 138 16.91 -9.26 -12.27
C PRO A 138 15.43 -9.66 -12.41
N ASP A 139 14.84 -10.28 -11.37
CA ASP A 139 13.43 -10.65 -11.40
C ASP A 139 12.52 -9.40 -11.35
N ILE A 140 12.91 -8.37 -10.60
CA ILE A 140 12.19 -7.09 -10.57
C ILE A 140 12.25 -6.42 -11.94
N GLU A 141 13.44 -6.41 -12.56
CA GLU A 141 13.60 -5.88 -13.91
C GLU A 141 12.78 -6.66 -14.93
N ARG A 142 12.69 -7.98 -14.81
CA ARG A 142 11.87 -8.83 -15.66
C ARG A 142 10.38 -8.48 -15.52
N LEU A 143 9.86 -8.29 -14.29
CA LEU A 143 8.47 -7.86 -14.05
C LEU A 143 8.16 -6.56 -14.79
N TYR A 144 9.08 -5.59 -14.75
CA TYR A 144 8.94 -4.33 -15.44
C TYR A 144 8.97 -4.50 -16.97
N ARG A 145 9.95 -5.23 -17.51
CA ARG A 145 10.11 -5.46 -18.96
C ARG A 145 8.95 -6.25 -19.57
N GLU A 146 8.47 -7.26 -18.86
CA GLU A 146 7.33 -8.08 -19.28
C GLU A 146 5.99 -7.39 -19.05
N LYS A 147 5.98 -6.16 -18.53
CA LYS A 147 4.79 -5.37 -18.22
C LYS A 147 3.78 -6.16 -17.38
N LYS A 148 4.30 -6.92 -16.37
CA LYS A 148 3.45 -7.65 -15.43
C LYS A 148 2.60 -6.71 -14.58
N PHE A 149 3.08 -5.48 -14.37
CA PHE A 149 2.36 -4.35 -13.79
C PHE A 149 2.29 -3.21 -14.80
N ARG A 150 1.13 -2.58 -14.95
CA ARG A 150 0.88 -1.55 -15.98
C ARG A 150 1.78 -0.33 -15.82
N ASN A 151 1.82 0.21 -14.62
CA ASN A 151 2.67 1.33 -14.24
C ASN A 151 3.39 0.96 -12.95
N MET A 152 4.67 0.66 -13.04
CA MET A 152 5.46 0.18 -11.91
C MET A 152 6.52 1.20 -11.53
N CYS A 153 6.62 1.53 -10.25
CA CYS A 153 7.77 2.20 -9.67
C CYS A 153 8.36 1.35 -8.54
N VAL A 154 9.64 1.57 -8.26
CA VAL A 154 10.36 0.86 -7.18
C VAL A 154 10.71 1.86 -6.09
N VAL A 155 10.40 1.51 -4.85
CA VAL A 155 10.78 2.29 -3.65
C VAL A 155 11.73 1.47 -2.81
N LEU A 156 12.93 2.00 -2.59
CA LEU A 156 13.91 1.43 -1.67
C LEU A 156 13.61 1.91 -0.24
N ASN A 157 13.17 0.99 0.61
CA ASN A 157 12.79 1.23 1.99
C ASN A 157 13.84 0.72 2.98
N GLY A 158 13.93 1.34 4.16
CA GLY A 158 14.80 0.92 5.26
C GLY A 158 16.27 1.25 5.04
N THR A 159 16.58 2.19 4.15
CA THR A 159 17.94 2.67 3.92
C THR A 159 18.52 3.29 5.18
N ARG A 160 19.72 2.84 5.58
CA ARG A 160 20.46 3.47 6.65
C ARG A 160 21.22 4.66 6.05
N THR A 161 20.85 5.87 6.42
CA THR A 161 21.67 7.04 6.13
C THR A 161 22.98 6.87 6.90
N ARG A 162 24.01 6.33 6.26
CA ARG A 162 25.38 6.46 6.80
C ARG A 162 25.67 7.95 6.79
N ARG A 163 25.66 8.56 7.96
CA ARG A 163 26.29 9.87 8.17
C ARG A 163 27.79 9.73 7.87
N HIS A 164 28.16 9.70 6.60
CA HIS A 164 29.49 10.09 6.20
C HIS A 164 29.48 11.61 6.26
N GLY A 165 30.10 12.14 7.29
CA GLY A 165 30.38 13.55 7.43
C GLY A 165 31.34 13.99 6.31
N TYR A 166 30.78 14.37 5.18
CA TYR A 166 31.42 15.31 4.28
C TYR A 166 30.79 16.67 4.57
N GLY A 167 31.35 17.32 5.62
CA GLY A 167 31.11 18.71 5.90
C GLY A 167 31.75 19.56 4.79
N TYR A 168 30.98 19.95 3.80
CA TYR A 168 31.30 21.14 3.03
C TYR A 168 30.83 22.33 3.86
N GLY A 169 31.72 22.78 4.76
CA GLY A 169 31.59 24.05 5.46
C GLY A 169 31.83 25.19 4.46
N TYR A 170 30.78 25.74 3.93
CA TYR A 170 30.86 27.13 3.40
C TYR A 170 30.77 28.09 4.57
N GLY A 171 31.93 28.39 5.16
CA GLY A 171 32.10 29.49 6.11
C GLY A 171 32.10 30.82 5.38
N TYR A 172 30.97 31.51 5.37
CA TYR A 172 31.00 32.96 5.12
C TYR A 172 31.33 33.67 6.43
N GLY A 173 32.61 33.92 6.62
CA GLY A 173 33.09 34.81 7.68
C GLY A 173 32.95 36.28 7.24
N TYR A 174 31.94 36.98 7.74
CA TYR A 174 31.95 38.43 7.77
C TYR A 174 32.64 38.89 9.05
N GLY A 175 33.91 39.27 8.91
CA GLY A 175 34.63 39.97 9.96
C GLY A 175 34.39 41.48 9.83
N TYR A 176 33.64 42.03 10.78
CA TYR A 176 33.71 43.47 11.04
C TYR A 176 34.73 43.67 12.16
N GLY A 177 35.84 44.30 11.81
CA GLY A 177 36.77 44.87 12.79
C GLY A 177 36.49 46.34 13.01
N TYR A 178 36.33 46.73 14.26
CA TYR A 178 36.47 48.11 14.75
C TYR A 178 37.46 48.12 15.89
N GLY A 179 38.34 49.11 15.86
CA GLY A 179 39.16 49.59 16.98
C GLY A 179 40.61 49.69 16.66
#